data_4438ce6b6b7e66ac398ff6c756cc3826
#
_entry.id   4438ce6b6b7e66ac398ff6c756cc3826
#
_cell.length_a   1.000
_cell.length_b   1.000
_cell.length_c   1.000
_cell.angle_alpha   90.00
_cell.angle_beta   90.00
_cell.angle_gamma   90.00
#
_symmetry.space_group_name_H-M   'P 1'
#
loop_
_entity.id
_entity.type
_entity.pdbx_description
1 polymer ?
#
loop_
_entity_poly.entity_id
_entity_poly.type
_entity_poly.pdbx_seq_one_letter_code
_entity_poly.pdbx_strand_id
1 'polypeptide(L)'
;AGSFIWDGTDTNGTVQGCGWWGRGVIQTTGRQNFGTLNHFMGRSHVDPDTVGTTVNGVTVEAPPANPLYADLDFCSNPGLICSSEENREIKWIAGLFYWVTSVQAYNDEGGPYAHWNYHTELKKYVDGGLQGTEFIDAVSGIVNRGCPDHTCPVSGEVHAIKERQDNFKLVLQTLGLNPQ
;
A
#
# COMPACT_ATOMS: atom_id res chain seq x y z
N ALA A 1 -10.93 -4.07 -1.71
CA ALA A 1 -9.70 -4.44 -2.41
C ALA A 1 -9.66 -5.95 -2.53
N GLY A 2 -9.76 -6.46 -3.76
CA GLY A 2 -9.71 -7.90 -4.01
C GLY A 2 -8.38 -8.44 -3.50
N SER A 3 -8.42 -9.49 -2.70
CA SER A 3 -7.21 -10.22 -2.35
C SER A 3 -6.76 -10.95 -3.59
N PHE A 4 -5.69 -10.49 -4.23
CA PHE A 4 -5.10 -11.22 -5.33
C PHE A 4 -4.60 -12.55 -4.82
N ILE A 5 -5.06 -13.61 -5.47
CA ILE A 5 -4.45 -14.91 -5.31
C ILE A 5 -3.20 -14.88 -6.15
N TRP A 6 -2.14 -14.48 -5.51
CA TRP A 6 -0.83 -14.70 -6.03
C TRP A 6 -0.52 -16.19 -5.81
N ASP A 7 -0.30 -16.90 -6.90
CA ASP A 7 0.09 -18.30 -6.85
C ASP A 7 1.55 -18.50 -6.42
N GLY A 8 2.24 -17.43 -6.12
CA GLY A 8 3.58 -17.50 -5.56
C GLY A 8 3.60 -18.55 -4.49
N THR A 9 3.61 -19.79 -4.94
CA THR A 9 3.92 -20.89 -4.09
C THR A 9 5.21 -20.51 -3.43
N ASP A 10 5.10 -20.16 -2.17
CA ASP A 10 6.24 -20.12 -1.30
C ASP A 10 6.74 -21.57 -1.21
N THR A 11 7.36 -21.99 -2.31
CA THR A 11 7.89 -23.33 -2.47
C THR A 11 8.97 -23.64 -1.44
N ASN A 12 9.40 -22.63 -0.69
CA ASN A 12 10.49 -22.75 0.27
C ASN A 12 10.02 -22.77 1.72
N GLY A 13 8.71 -22.72 2.00
CA GLY A 13 8.22 -22.66 3.38
C GLY A 13 8.73 -21.43 4.13
N THR A 14 9.08 -20.37 3.42
CA THR A 14 9.63 -19.16 4.01
C THR A 14 8.58 -18.51 4.86
N VAL A 15 8.86 -18.33 6.12
CA VAL A 15 7.95 -17.65 7.04
C VAL A 15 7.69 -16.25 6.48
N GLN A 16 6.42 -15.90 6.35
CA GLN A 16 6.03 -14.55 5.96
C GLN A 16 6.77 -13.54 6.84
N GLY A 17 7.49 -12.61 6.23
CA GLY A 17 8.35 -11.66 6.93
C GLY A 17 9.85 -11.90 6.74
N CYS A 18 10.29 -13.12 6.50
CA CYS A 18 11.72 -13.38 6.25
C CYS A 18 12.18 -12.92 4.87
N GLY A 19 11.31 -12.98 3.86
CA GLY A 19 11.59 -12.51 2.50
C GLY A 19 10.97 -11.16 2.16
N TRP A 20 9.83 -10.81 2.76
CA TRP A 20 9.02 -9.63 2.42
C TRP A 20 8.94 -8.60 3.55
N TRP A 21 10.06 -8.32 4.21
CA TRP A 21 10.17 -7.23 5.17
C TRP A 21 10.09 -5.86 4.46
N GLY A 22 9.82 -4.81 5.22
CA GLY A 22 9.56 -3.46 4.69
C GLY A 22 10.64 -2.90 3.78
N ARG A 23 10.26 -2.47 2.58
CA ARG A 23 11.17 -1.92 1.56
C ARG A 23 10.58 -0.69 0.88
N GLY A 24 11.46 0.11 0.30
CA GLY A 24 11.07 1.34 -0.41
C GLY A 24 10.60 2.46 0.50
N VAL A 25 10.06 3.52 -0.10
CA VAL A 25 9.74 4.78 0.61
C VAL A 25 8.57 4.65 1.58
N ILE A 26 7.66 3.71 1.35
CA ILE A 26 6.49 3.47 2.21
C ILE A 26 6.64 2.20 3.07
N GLN A 27 7.78 1.55 3.00
CA GLN A 27 8.05 0.29 3.69
C GLN A 27 7.04 -0.81 3.32
N THR A 28 6.84 -1.03 2.01
CA THR A 28 6.01 -2.13 1.49
C THR A 28 6.43 -3.45 2.14
N THR A 29 5.51 -4.08 2.83
CA THR A 29 5.75 -5.25 3.67
C THR A 29 4.71 -6.33 3.39
N GLY A 30 5.13 -7.57 3.49
CA GLY A 30 4.24 -8.72 3.40
C GLY A 30 4.02 -9.24 1.99
N ARG A 31 3.95 -10.56 1.90
CA ARG A 31 3.79 -11.33 0.67
C ARG A 31 2.69 -10.80 -0.25
N GLN A 32 1.53 -10.48 0.34
CA GLN A 32 0.38 -10.00 -0.43
C GLN A 32 0.65 -8.67 -1.15
N ASN A 33 1.29 -7.72 -0.48
CA ASN A 33 1.60 -6.43 -1.09
C ASN A 33 2.62 -6.57 -2.23
N PHE A 34 3.64 -7.42 -2.06
CA PHE A 34 4.58 -7.73 -3.14
C PHE A 34 3.91 -8.50 -4.28
N GLY A 35 3.00 -9.43 -3.97
CA GLY A 35 2.21 -10.14 -4.97
C GLY A 35 1.33 -9.20 -5.79
N THR A 36 0.65 -8.27 -5.13
CA THR A 36 -0.17 -7.25 -5.80
C THR A 36 0.70 -6.34 -6.69
N LEU A 37 1.84 -5.89 -6.19
CA LEU A 37 2.79 -5.10 -6.98
C LEU A 37 3.28 -5.89 -8.20
N ASN A 38 3.61 -7.16 -8.02
CA ASN A 38 4.08 -8.03 -9.10
C ASN A 38 3.00 -8.28 -10.15
N HIS A 39 1.75 -8.48 -9.71
CA HIS A 39 0.61 -8.69 -10.60
C HIS A 39 0.38 -7.51 -11.54
N PHE A 40 0.42 -6.28 -11.03
CA PHE A 40 0.09 -5.09 -11.81
C PHE A 40 1.28 -4.45 -12.51
N MET A 41 2.45 -4.53 -11.93
CA MET A 41 3.62 -3.76 -12.37
C MET A 41 4.77 -4.64 -12.86
N GLY A 42 4.85 -5.88 -12.39
CA GLY A 42 5.93 -6.80 -12.64
C GLY A 42 5.52 -8.05 -13.40
N ARG A 43 6.29 -9.09 -13.19
CA ARG A 43 6.07 -10.41 -13.77
C ARG A 43 5.03 -11.18 -12.97
N SER A 44 3.79 -11.14 -13.40
CA SER A 44 2.72 -11.90 -12.74
C SER A 44 2.97 -13.41 -12.79
N HIS A 45 2.60 -14.09 -11.71
CA HIS A 45 2.61 -15.56 -11.59
C HIS A 45 1.21 -16.17 -11.71
N VAL A 46 0.21 -15.38 -12.11
CA VAL A 46 -1.15 -15.90 -12.32
C VAL A 46 -1.13 -16.90 -13.47
N ASP A 47 -1.63 -18.11 -13.18
CA ASP A 47 -1.83 -19.12 -14.21
C ASP A 47 -2.97 -18.67 -15.13
N PRO A 48 -2.71 -18.49 -16.45
CA PRO A 48 -3.72 -18.05 -17.41
C PRO A 48 -4.99 -18.93 -17.41
N ASP A 49 -4.84 -20.22 -17.15
CA ASP A 49 -5.95 -21.18 -17.14
C ASP A 49 -6.88 -20.99 -15.91
N THR A 50 -6.45 -20.28 -14.92
CA THR A 50 -7.23 -19.97 -13.71
C THR A 50 -7.95 -18.62 -13.76
N VAL A 51 -7.65 -17.79 -14.75
CA VAL A 51 -8.27 -16.46 -14.89
C VAL A 51 -9.79 -16.59 -15.03
N GLY A 52 -10.52 -15.80 -14.25
CA GLY A 52 -11.98 -15.83 -14.18
C GLY A 52 -12.56 -16.91 -13.27
N THR A 53 -11.74 -17.81 -12.72
CA THR A 53 -12.19 -18.76 -11.71
C THR A 53 -12.22 -18.14 -10.31
N THR A 54 -12.94 -18.77 -9.39
CA THR A 54 -12.99 -18.31 -7.98
C THR A 54 -12.22 -19.28 -7.11
N VAL A 55 -11.21 -18.78 -6.43
CA VAL A 55 -10.40 -19.55 -5.47
C VAL A 55 -10.54 -18.89 -4.10
N ASN A 56 -10.95 -19.65 -3.09
CA ASN A 56 -11.20 -19.16 -1.74
C ASN A 56 -12.12 -17.92 -1.67
N GLY A 57 -13.15 -17.87 -2.54
CA GLY A 57 -14.11 -16.76 -2.59
C GLY A 57 -13.62 -15.51 -3.35
N VAL A 58 -12.43 -15.56 -3.95
CA VAL A 58 -11.86 -14.45 -4.73
C VAL A 58 -11.74 -14.85 -6.19
N THR A 59 -12.21 -13.99 -7.09
CA THR A 59 -12.04 -14.19 -8.53
C THR A 59 -10.59 -13.88 -8.92
N VAL A 60 -9.97 -14.80 -9.65
CA VAL A 60 -8.62 -14.62 -10.19
C VAL A 60 -8.70 -13.65 -11.39
N GLU A 61 -8.04 -12.52 -11.25
CA GLU A 61 -8.00 -11.49 -12.29
C GLU A 61 -6.81 -11.68 -13.23
N ALA A 62 -7.01 -11.39 -14.52
CA ALA A 62 -5.91 -11.37 -15.47
C ALA A 62 -4.94 -10.21 -15.13
N PRO A 63 -3.63 -10.43 -15.22
CA PRO A 63 -2.67 -9.34 -15.09
C PRO A 63 -2.80 -8.37 -16.28
N PRO A 64 -2.34 -7.11 -16.14
CA PRO A 64 -2.25 -6.19 -17.26
C PRO A 64 -1.45 -6.78 -18.43
N ALA A 65 -1.90 -6.51 -19.65
CA ALA A 65 -1.23 -7.03 -20.85
C ALA A 65 0.20 -6.50 -21.04
N ASN A 66 0.47 -5.30 -20.54
CA ASN A 66 1.77 -4.64 -20.65
C ASN A 66 2.15 -4.02 -19.29
N PRO A 67 2.60 -4.81 -18.33
CA PRO A 67 3.06 -4.28 -17.04
C PRO A 67 4.34 -3.45 -17.25
N LEU A 68 4.51 -2.43 -16.41
CA LEU A 68 5.62 -1.48 -16.56
C LEU A 68 7.02 -2.14 -16.45
N TYR A 69 7.10 -3.22 -15.70
CA TYR A 69 8.34 -3.97 -15.44
C TYR A 69 8.14 -5.46 -15.70
N ALA A 70 7.70 -5.81 -16.91
CA ALA A 70 7.36 -7.20 -17.29
C ALA A 70 8.46 -8.25 -16.98
N ASP A 71 9.73 -7.81 -17.01
CA ASP A 71 10.89 -8.69 -16.79
C ASP A 71 11.30 -8.77 -15.30
N LEU A 72 10.72 -7.94 -14.42
CA LEU A 72 11.07 -7.92 -13.01
C LEU A 72 10.07 -8.71 -12.18
N ASP A 73 10.60 -9.60 -11.36
CA ASP A 73 9.81 -10.41 -10.43
C ASP A 73 10.03 -9.94 -8.98
N PHE A 74 9.13 -9.12 -8.49
CA PHE A 74 9.15 -8.57 -7.13
C PHE A 74 8.87 -9.62 -6.05
N CYS A 75 8.28 -10.74 -6.42
CA CYS A 75 8.00 -11.84 -5.51
C CYS A 75 9.24 -12.70 -5.28
N SER A 76 9.93 -13.06 -6.36
CA SER A 76 11.16 -13.85 -6.27
C SER A 76 12.36 -13.01 -5.81
N ASN A 77 12.36 -11.71 -6.13
CA ASN A 77 13.41 -10.78 -5.72
C ASN A 77 12.83 -9.48 -5.13
N PRO A 78 12.32 -9.52 -3.90
CA PRO A 78 11.76 -8.31 -3.26
C PRO A 78 12.78 -7.18 -3.06
N GLY A 79 14.08 -7.50 -3.11
CA GLY A 79 15.17 -6.52 -3.04
C GLY A 79 15.17 -5.49 -4.17
N LEU A 80 14.53 -5.77 -5.29
CA LEU A 80 14.40 -4.85 -6.43
C LEU A 80 13.80 -3.49 -6.03
N ILE A 81 12.91 -3.45 -5.03
CA ILE A 81 12.33 -2.20 -4.53
C ILE A 81 13.38 -1.31 -3.84
N CYS A 82 14.47 -1.91 -3.36
CA CYS A 82 15.58 -1.18 -2.71
C CYS A 82 16.77 -0.96 -3.64
N SER A 83 16.75 -1.52 -4.85
CA SER A 83 17.89 -1.45 -5.74
C SER A 83 18.20 0.00 -6.11
N SER A 84 19.47 0.35 -6.12
CA SER A 84 19.92 1.73 -6.15
C SER A 84 20.43 2.19 -7.49
N GLU A 85 20.84 1.29 -8.38
CA GLU A 85 21.54 1.65 -9.61
C GLU A 85 20.64 1.53 -10.85
N GLU A 86 20.05 0.39 -11.09
CA GLU A 86 19.05 0.18 -12.12
C GLU A 86 17.64 0.39 -11.53
N ASN A 87 16.79 1.07 -12.25
CA ASN A 87 15.37 1.29 -11.86
C ASN A 87 15.22 2.00 -10.50
N ARG A 88 15.93 3.11 -10.31
CA ARG A 88 15.88 3.91 -9.06
C ARG A 88 14.49 4.38 -8.68
N GLU A 89 13.62 4.50 -9.67
CA GLU A 89 12.24 4.93 -9.52
C GLU A 89 11.36 3.88 -8.86
N ILE A 90 11.72 2.59 -8.90
CA ILE A 90 10.86 1.49 -8.40
C ILE A 90 10.46 1.70 -6.94
N LYS A 91 11.38 2.18 -6.09
CA LYS A 91 11.08 2.46 -4.68
C LYS A 91 9.97 3.50 -4.49
N TRP A 92 9.88 4.45 -5.42
CA TRP A 92 8.84 5.48 -5.42
C TRP A 92 7.56 4.96 -6.04
N ILE A 93 7.67 4.24 -7.16
CA ILE A 93 6.53 3.65 -7.86
C ILE A 93 5.82 2.64 -6.96
N ALA A 94 6.56 1.77 -6.27
CA ALA A 94 5.98 0.85 -5.29
C ALA A 94 5.23 1.58 -4.17
N GLY A 95 5.77 2.70 -3.68
CA GLY A 95 5.10 3.54 -2.68
C GLY A 95 3.83 4.20 -3.21
N LEU A 96 3.89 4.79 -4.40
CA LEU A 96 2.74 5.41 -5.06
C LEU A 96 1.67 4.39 -5.42
N PHE A 97 2.08 3.22 -5.90
CA PHE A 97 1.17 2.12 -6.17
C PHE A 97 0.39 1.72 -4.91
N TYR A 98 1.10 1.50 -3.79
CA TYR A 98 0.45 1.21 -2.51
C TYR A 98 -0.47 2.35 -2.07
N TRP A 99 -0.05 3.60 -2.25
CA TRP A 99 -0.87 4.77 -1.93
C TRP A 99 -2.22 4.73 -2.67
N VAL A 100 -2.18 4.50 -3.97
CA VAL A 100 -3.39 4.47 -4.80
C VAL A 100 -4.26 3.26 -4.46
N THR A 101 -3.66 2.09 -4.33
CA THR A 101 -4.41 0.82 -4.19
C THR A 101 -4.87 0.51 -2.77
N SER A 102 -4.24 1.09 -1.77
CA SER A 102 -4.53 0.79 -0.36
C SER A 102 -4.98 2.00 0.44
N VAL A 103 -4.40 3.19 0.21
CA VAL A 103 -4.78 4.40 0.96
C VAL A 103 -5.97 5.09 0.32
N GLN A 104 -5.88 5.42 -0.98
CA GLN A 104 -6.97 6.09 -1.68
C GLN A 104 -8.18 5.18 -1.90
N ALA A 105 -7.94 3.90 -2.11
CA ALA A 105 -8.97 2.88 -2.29
C ALA A 105 -9.41 2.20 -0.98
N TYR A 106 -9.01 2.74 0.18
CA TYR A 106 -9.40 2.16 1.45
C TYR A 106 -10.92 2.03 1.56
N ASN A 107 -11.37 0.83 1.87
CA ASN A 107 -12.77 0.48 2.07
C ASN A 107 -12.87 -0.57 3.18
N ASP A 108 -13.69 -0.29 4.18
CA ASP A 108 -13.97 -1.18 5.31
C ASP A 108 -15.46 -1.53 5.32
N GLU A 109 -15.93 -2.19 4.24
CA GLU A 109 -17.33 -2.55 4.07
C GLU A 109 -17.86 -3.34 5.27
N GLY A 110 -18.86 -2.76 5.95
CA GLY A 110 -19.47 -3.34 7.13
C GLY A 110 -18.64 -3.26 8.41
N GLY A 111 -17.44 -2.70 8.36
CA GLY A 111 -16.58 -2.48 9.51
C GLY A 111 -16.81 -1.15 10.22
N PRO A 112 -16.07 -0.90 11.31
CA PRO A 112 -16.21 0.32 12.10
C PRO A 112 -15.84 1.59 11.34
N TYR A 113 -15.06 1.47 10.27
CA TYR A 113 -14.58 2.57 9.45
C TYR A 113 -15.25 2.65 8.06
N ALA A 114 -16.39 2.00 7.87
CA ALA A 114 -17.12 1.98 6.59
C ALA A 114 -17.50 3.37 6.06
N HIS A 115 -17.54 4.38 6.94
CA HIS A 115 -17.81 5.77 6.59
C HIS A 115 -16.57 6.55 6.13
N TRP A 116 -15.36 6.02 6.35
CA TRP A 116 -14.13 6.71 6.00
C TRP A 116 -13.87 6.59 4.49
N ASN A 117 -13.56 7.74 3.87
CA ASN A 117 -13.21 7.80 2.45
C ASN A 117 -12.11 8.85 2.24
N TYR A 118 -11.02 8.45 1.62
CA TYR A 118 -9.84 9.30 1.42
C TYR A 118 -10.18 10.67 0.82
N HIS A 119 -10.92 10.70 -0.28
CA HIS A 119 -11.21 11.96 -0.98
C HIS A 119 -12.13 12.87 -0.17
N THR A 120 -13.07 12.29 0.56
CA THR A 120 -13.97 13.04 1.46
C THR A 120 -13.18 13.66 2.60
N GLU A 121 -12.31 12.89 3.24
CA GLU A 121 -11.53 13.39 4.39
C GLU A 121 -10.44 14.37 3.94
N LEU A 122 -9.80 14.15 2.78
CA LEU A 122 -8.89 15.13 2.18
C LEU A 122 -9.61 16.45 1.89
N LYS A 123 -10.83 16.39 1.32
CA LYS A 123 -11.62 17.60 1.04
C LYS A 123 -11.96 18.34 2.32
N LYS A 124 -12.40 17.64 3.36
CA LYS A 124 -12.68 18.27 4.68
C LYS A 124 -11.44 18.97 5.24
N TYR A 125 -10.27 18.31 5.15
CA TYR A 125 -9.01 18.85 5.62
C TYR A 125 -8.61 20.13 4.86
N VAL A 126 -8.76 20.11 3.52
CA VAL A 126 -8.46 21.28 2.66
C VAL A 126 -9.46 22.42 2.92
N ASP A 127 -10.76 22.13 2.94
CA ASP A 127 -11.80 23.12 3.19
C ASP A 127 -11.71 23.71 4.62
N GLY A 128 -11.19 22.93 5.56
CA GLY A 128 -10.91 23.36 6.94
C GLY A 128 -9.64 24.20 7.09
N GLY A 129 -8.96 24.55 6.00
CA GLY A 129 -7.76 25.40 6.04
C GLY A 129 -6.49 24.64 6.43
N LEU A 130 -6.43 23.33 6.17
CA LEU A 130 -5.29 22.46 6.46
C LEU A 130 -4.97 22.36 7.97
N GLN A 131 -6.02 22.39 8.79
CA GLN A 131 -5.90 22.37 10.26
C GLN A 131 -6.11 20.98 10.84
N GLY A 132 -5.51 20.77 12.04
CA GLY A 132 -5.65 19.50 12.75
C GLY A 132 -4.72 18.41 12.24
N THR A 133 -4.84 17.25 12.84
CA THR A 133 -4.01 16.07 12.50
C THR A 133 -4.86 14.87 12.04
N GLU A 134 -6.16 14.96 12.09
CA GLU A 134 -7.08 13.84 11.88
C GLU A 134 -6.85 13.15 10.52
N PHE A 135 -6.60 13.95 9.47
CA PHE A 135 -6.36 13.41 8.14
C PHE A 135 -5.03 12.62 8.07
N ILE A 136 -3.93 13.21 8.56
CA ILE A 136 -2.64 12.52 8.55
C ILE A 136 -2.61 11.34 9.53
N ASP A 137 -3.34 11.41 10.63
CA ASP A 137 -3.46 10.32 11.60
C ASP A 137 -4.18 9.12 10.95
N ALA A 138 -5.30 9.37 10.27
CA ALA A 138 -6.03 8.35 9.54
C ALA A 138 -5.17 7.71 8.42
N VAL A 139 -4.52 8.53 7.60
CA VAL A 139 -3.63 8.04 6.53
C VAL A 139 -2.46 7.24 7.11
N SER A 140 -1.86 7.71 8.20
CA SER A 140 -0.79 7.00 8.89
C SER A 140 -1.25 5.67 9.48
N GLY A 141 -2.48 5.63 9.97
CA GLY A 141 -3.13 4.41 10.46
C GLY A 141 -3.29 3.37 9.35
N ILE A 142 -3.83 3.76 8.21
CA ILE A 142 -3.98 2.85 7.06
C ILE A 142 -2.63 2.28 6.64
N VAL A 143 -1.61 3.14 6.49
CA VAL A 143 -0.27 2.73 6.04
C VAL A 143 0.41 1.80 7.05
N ASN A 144 0.30 2.10 8.35
CA ASN A 144 1.09 1.44 9.37
C ASN A 144 0.34 0.30 10.07
N ARG A 145 -0.98 0.40 10.15
CA ARG A 145 -1.83 -0.49 10.97
C ARG A 145 -3.02 -1.08 10.23
N GLY A 146 -3.36 -0.58 9.06
CA GLY A 146 -4.47 -1.07 8.24
C GLY A 146 -5.84 -0.49 8.60
N CYS A 147 -5.92 0.54 9.41
CA CYS A 147 -7.17 1.25 9.72
C CYS A 147 -6.97 2.78 9.74
N PRO A 148 -8.00 3.59 9.44
CA PRO A 148 -7.90 5.04 9.38
C PRO A 148 -8.01 5.69 10.77
N ASP A 149 -7.14 5.29 11.68
CA ASP A 149 -7.05 5.81 13.05
C ASP A 149 -5.60 5.73 13.53
N HIS A 150 -5.20 6.59 14.46
CA HIS A 150 -3.88 6.50 15.10
C HIS A 150 -3.74 5.30 16.06
N THR A 151 -4.87 4.67 16.43
CA THR A 151 -4.92 3.45 17.22
C THR A 151 -5.92 2.47 16.63
N CYS A 152 -5.43 1.44 15.97
CA CYS A 152 -6.28 0.40 15.40
C CYS A 152 -6.65 -0.66 16.43
N PRO A 153 -7.90 -1.13 16.45
CA PRO A 153 -8.37 -2.10 17.46
C PRO A 153 -7.58 -3.41 17.50
N VAL A 154 -7.09 -3.86 16.35
CA VAL A 154 -6.40 -5.15 16.22
C VAL A 154 -4.87 -4.99 16.22
N SER A 155 -4.36 -3.97 15.54
CA SER A 155 -2.92 -3.80 15.28
C SER A 155 -2.24 -2.75 16.18
N GLY A 156 -3.02 -2.06 17.02
CA GLY A 156 -2.51 -1.13 18.03
C GLY A 156 -2.15 0.26 17.49
N GLU A 157 -1.35 0.98 18.26
CA GLU A 157 -0.98 2.37 17.97
C GLU A 157 -0.06 2.50 16.76
N VAL A 158 -0.21 3.60 16.04
CA VAL A 158 0.68 3.99 14.94
C VAL A 158 2.05 4.36 15.51
N HIS A 159 3.08 3.72 14.98
CA HIS A 159 4.45 4.04 15.37
C HIS A 159 4.84 5.46 14.93
N ALA A 160 5.48 6.22 15.85
CA ALA A 160 6.01 7.55 15.60
C ALA A 160 4.97 8.55 15.05
N ILE A 161 3.74 8.54 15.58
CA ILE A 161 2.66 9.38 15.07
C ILE A 161 3.00 10.88 15.10
N LYS A 162 3.65 11.33 16.18
CA LYS A 162 4.06 12.73 16.32
C LYS A 162 5.04 13.16 15.23
N GLU A 163 6.02 12.33 14.91
CA GLU A 163 6.98 12.60 13.84
C GLU A 163 6.29 12.66 12.47
N ARG A 164 5.29 11.82 12.24
CA ARG A 164 4.49 11.83 10.99
C ARG A 164 3.71 13.12 10.86
N GLN A 165 3.07 13.58 11.91
CA GLN A 165 2.36 14.85 11.96
C GLN A 165 3.31 16.03 11.68
N ASP A 166 4.45 16.08 12.35
CA ASP A 166 5.44 17.15 12.19
C ASP A 166 6.04 17.15 10.77
N ASN A 167 6.37 16.00 10.23
CA ASN A 167 6.87 15.87 8.85
C ASN A 167 5.82 16.28 7.82
N PHE A 168 4.56 15.90 8.02
CA PHE A 168 3.46 16.31 7.15
C PHE A 168 3.30 17.83 7.12
N LYS A 169 3.31 18.46 8.30
CA LYS A 169 3.27 19.92 8.43
C LYS A 169 4.46 20.59 7.72
N LEU A 170 5.66 20.05 7.87
CA LEU A 170 6.86 20.54 7.19
C LEU A 170 6.73 20.45 5.66
N VAL A 171 6.18 19.35 5.15
CA VAL A 171 5.93 19.19 3.70
C VAL A 171 4.95 20.23 3.20
N LEU A 172 3.83 20.46 3.90
CA LEU A 172 2.86 21.48 3.52
C LEU A 172 3.51 22.87 3.49
N GLN A 173 4.30 23.24 4.49
CA GLN A 173 5.04 24.49 4.54
C GLN A 173 6.03 24.62 3.37
N THR A 174 6.74 23.54 3.03
CA THR A 174 7.67 23.50 1.91
C THR A 174 6.97 23.72 0.56
N LEU A 175 5.72 23.26 0.45
CA LEU A 175 4.86 23.49 -0.70
C LEU A 175 4.21 24.89 -0.74
N GLY A 176 4.55 25.75 0.23
CA GLY A 176 3.95 27.09 0.35
C GLY A 176 2.53 27.11 0.92
N LEU A 177 2.07 25.98 1.43
CA LEU A 177 0.81 25.86 2.14
C LEU A 177 1.07 26.16 3.63
N ASN A 178 0.26 27.01 4.22
CA ASN A 178 0.40 27.42 5.62
C ASN A 178 -0.66 26.73 6.49
N PRO A 179 -0.42 25.50 6.96
CA PRO A 179 -1.31 24.86 7.94
C PRO A 179 -1.29 25.69 9.23
N GLN A 180 -2.45 26.07 9.70
CA GLN A 180 -2.61 26.84 10.93
C GLN A 180 -2.57 25.93 12.16
#